data_0459598db8a8f1331723b240aad8c0af
#
_entry.id   0459598db8a8f1331723b240aad8c0af
#
_cell.length_a   1.000
_cell.length_b   1.000
_cell.length_c   1.000
_cell.angle_alpha   90.00
_cell.angle_beta   90.00
_cell.angle_gamma   90.00
#
_symmetry.space_group_name_H-M   'P 1'
#
loop_
_entity.id
_entity.type
_entity.pdbx_description
1 polymer ?
#
loop_
_entity_poly.entity_id
_entity_poly.type
_entity_poly.pdbx_seq_one_letter_code
_entity_poly.pdbx_strand_id
1 'polypeptide(L)'
;YLSEVRKKYPGRIKVCALYEEKELGDVSSFDGIKICASRLNDKNLLSHLHPFEIADKYGKFISIDLDDGDVQCEAMEKIIKRFPDLRIAIGHFAMVTREGWLEQIKLAKYKNVYIESGGITWLFNSEFYPYPSAVDAIVEAASVVGFDKLMWGSDYPRTMTAITYKMS
;
A
#
# COMPACT_ATOMS: atom_id res chain seq x y z
N TYR A 1 15.84 1.25 -16.30
CA TYR A 1 15.23 2.58 -16.14
C TYR A 1 15.15 3.02 -14.68
N LEU A 2 14.37 2.33 -13.82
CA LEU A 2 14.20 2.74 -12.40
C LEU A 2 15.52 2.77 -11.62
N SER A 3 16.41 1.81 -11.84
CA SER A 3 17.74 1.79 -11.23
C SER A 3 18.62 2.99 -11.64
N GLU A 4 18.49 3.46 -12.87
CA GLU A 4 19.19 4.65 -13.36
C GLU A 4 18.61 5.92 -12.73
N VAL A 5 17.28 6.02 -12.65
CA VAL A 5 16.62 7.15 -12.00
C VAL A 5 17.01 7.24 -10.52
N ARG A 6 17.02 6.09 -9.81
CA ARG A 6 17.48 6.00 -8.42
C ARG A 6 18.93 6.49 -8.25
N LYS A 7 19.83 6.09 -9.16
CA LYS A 7 21.23 6.54 -9.14
C LYS A 7 21.35 8.05 -9.38
N LYS A 8 20.52 8.59 -10.28
CA LYS A 8 20.53 10.03 -10.62
C LYS A 8 20.00 10.89 -9.47
N TYR A 9 19.08 10.37 -8.65
CA TYR A 9 18.42 11.11 -7.57
C TYR A 9 18.53 10.35 -6.23
N PRO A 10 19.76 10.16 -5.70
CA PRO A 10 19.99 9.40 -4.48
C PRO A 10 19.26 10.04 -3.29
N GLY A 11 18.62 9.22 -2.47
CA GLY A 11 17.86 9.66 -1.30
C GLY A 11 16.47 10.28 -1.59
N ARG A 12 16.16 10.60 -2.85
CA ARG A 12 14.85 11.17 -3.23
C ARG A 12 13.86 10.17 -3.80
N ILE A 13 14.35 9.05 -4.30
CA ILE A 13 13.54 8.02 -4.97
C ILE A 13 13.78 6.69 -4.30
N LYS A 14 12.70 6.01 -3.98
CA LYS A 14 12.68 4.62 -3.53
C LYS A 14 12.03 3.76 -4.60
N VAL A 15 12.55 2.56 -4.80
CA VAL A 15 12.09 1.63 -5.84
C VAL A 15 11.59 0.35 -5.17
N CYS A 16 10.41 -0.11 -5.57
CA CYS A 16 9.90 -1.40 -5.17
C CYS A 16 10.09 -2.43 -6.29
N ALA A 17 10.48 -3.65 -5.91
CA ALA A 17 10.34 -4.83 -6.74
C ALA A 17 8.89 -5.32 -6.67
N LEU A 18 8.28 -5.64 -7.81
CA LEU A 18 6.97 -6.28 -7.83
C LEU A 18 7.13 -7.78 -7.53
N TYR A 19 6.40 -8.28 -6.55
CA TYR A 19 6.33 -9.70 -6.27
C TYR A 19 5.32 -10.39 -7.21
N GLU A 20 5.82 -11.29 -8.03
CA GLU A 20 5.07 -12.07 -9.02
C GLU A 20 5.14 -13.58 -8.74
N GLU A 21 5.18 -13.96 -7.46
CA GLU A 21 5.32 -15.36 -7.02
C GLU A 21 6.59 -16.05 -7.52
N LYS A 22 7.63 -15.25 -7.78
CA LYS A 22 8.97 -15.68 -8.23
C LYS A 22 10.02 -15.15 -7.28
N GLU A 23 11.24 -15.62 -7.42
CA GLU A 23 12.38 -15.05 -6.71
C GLU A 23 12.56 -13.57 -7.05
N LEU A 24 12.83 -12.77 -6.03
CA LEU A 24 12.91 -11.30 -6.13
C LEU A 24 14.21 -10.78 -6.77
N GLY A 25 15.14 -11.66 -7.11
CA GLY A 25 16.43 -11.31 -7.69
C GLY A 25 17.35 -10.55 -6.70
N ASP A 26 18.20 -9.64 -7.21
CA ASP A 26 19.16 -8.92 -6.38
C ASP A 26 18.49 -7.92 -5.43
N VAL A 27 18.51 -8.23 -4.13
CA VAL A 27 17.94 -7.38 -3.06
C VAL A 27 18.57 -5.99 -2.96
N SER A 28 19.78 -5.78 -3.49
CA SER A 28 20.42 -4.45 -3.50
C SER A 28 19.79 -3.49 -4.52
N SER A 29 19.07 -4.02 -5.50
CA SER A 29 18.49 -3.27 -6.61
C SER A 29 17.21 -2.51 -6.24
N PHE A 30 16.56 -2.82 -5.09
CA PHE A 30 15.31 -2.21 -4.65
C PHE A 30 15.34 -1.81 -3.17
N ASP A 31 14.42 -0.92 -2.79
CA ASP A 31 14.26 -0.41 -1.42
C ASP A 31 13.06 -1.05 -0.70
N GLY A 32 12.06 -1.50 -1.44
CA GLY A 32 10.86 -2.15 -0.95
C GLY A 32 10.35 -3.23 -1.88
N ILE A 33 9.31 -3.94 -1.45
CA ILE A 33 8.63 -4.96 -2.24
C ILE A 33 7.16 -4.57 -2.35
N LYS A 34 6.64 -4.55 -3.59
CA LYS A 34 5.22 -4.36 -3.88
C LYS A 34 4.53 -5.71 -4.02
N ILE A 35 3.43 -5.88 -3.30
CA ILE A 35 2.57 -7.08 -3.34
C ILE A 35 1.16 -6.64 -3.71
N CYS A 36 0.54 -7.31 -4.68
CA CYS A 36 -0.87 -7.16 -5.00
C CYS A 36 -1.59 -8.45 -4.59
N ALA A 37 -2.16 -8.49 -3.40
CA ALA A 37 -2.71 -9.71 -2.80
C ALA A 37 -3.84 -10.34 -3.65
N SER A 38 -4.68 -9.50 -4.28
CA SER A 38 -5.75 -9.97 -5.16
C SER A 38 -5.26 -10.68 -6.43
N ARG A 39 -3.98 -10.51 -6.80
CA ARG A 39 -3.35 -11.10 -7.99
C ARG A 39 -2.59 -12.39 -7.70
N LEU A 40 -2.46 -12.77 -6.44
CA LEU A 40 -1.82 -14.03 -6.05
C LEU A 40 -2.70 -15.20 -6.50
N ASN A 41 -2.06 -16.28 -6.97
CA ASN A 41 -2.76 -17.43 -7.56
C ASN A 41 -3.74 -18.09 -6.58
N ASP A 42 -3.32 -18.26 -5.33
CA ASP A 42 -4.14 -18.87 -4.27
C ASP A 42 -4.84 -17.84 -3.37
N LYS A 43 -4.56 -16.55 -3.57
CA LYS A 43 -5.07 -15.43 -2.75
C LYS A 43 -4.85 -15.59 -1.23
N ASN A 44 -3.91 -16.44 -0.83
CA ASN A 44 -3.62 -16.70 0.58
C ASN A 44 -2.28 -16.07 0.96
N LEU A 45 -2.29 -14.91 1.59
CA LEU A 45 -1.06 -14.22 2.00
C LEU A 45 -0.14 -15.07 2.88
N LEU A 46 -0.69 -16.00 3.65
CA LEU A 46 0.13 -16.87 4.53
C LEU A 46 0.94 -17.91 3.76
N SER A 47 0.55 -18.22 2.51
CA SER A 47 1.35 -19.05 1.60
C SER A 47 2.53 -18.27 0.97
N HIS A 48 2.51 -16.94 1.05
CA HIS A 48 3.46 -16.03 0.43
C HIS A 48 4.29 -15.25 1.45
N LEU A 49 4.87 -15.94 2.44
CA LEU A 49 5.68 -15.29 3.49
C LEU A 49 7.06 -14.84 3.00
N HIS A 50 7.57 -15.44 1.94
CA HIS A 50 8.92 -15.17 1.42
C HIS A 50 9.23 -13.68 1.18
N PRO A 51 8.39 -12.87 0.50
CA PRO A 51 8.67 -11.44 0.32
C PRO A 51 8.75 -10.67 1.65
N PHE A 52 7.98 -11.05 2.67
CA PHE A 52 8.03 -10.42 3.99
C PHE A 52 9.32 -10.80 4.73
N GLU A 53 9.74 -12.07 4.66
CA GLU A 53 11.01 -12.56 5.24
C GLU A 53 12.22 -11.87 4.60
N ILE A 54 12.22 -11.70 3.27
CA ILE A 54 13.26 -10.94 2.56
C ILE A 54 13.25 -9.47 2.99
N ALA A 55 12.07 -8.84 3.07
CA ALA A 55 11.98 -7.45 3.45
C ALA A 55 12.47 -7.21 4.88
N ASP A 56 12.08 -8.04 5.83
CA ASP A 56 12.53 -7.98 7.23
C ASP A 56 14.04 -8.19 7.33
N LYS A 57 14.55 -9.29 6.76
CA LYS A 57 15.98 -9.64 6.78
C LYS A 57 16.89 -8.55 6.23
N TYR A 58 16.48 -7.85 5.18
CA TYR A 58 17.32 -6.87 4.48
C TYR A 58 16.89 -5.41 4.74
N GLY A 59 16.05 -5.15 5.74
CA GLY A 59 15.61 -3.80 6.12
C GLY A 59 14.84 -3.07 5.02
N LYS A 60 14.11 -3.81 4.18
CA LYS A 60 13.24 -3.26 3.14
C LYS A 60 11.88 -2.92 3.72
N PHE A 61 11.03 -2.22 2.97
CA PHE A 61 9.63 -2.01 3.34
C PHE A 61 8.70 -2.81 2.41
N ILE A 62 7.48 -3.04 2.85
CA ILE A 62 6.41 -3.63 2.04
C ILE A 62 5.43 -2.54 1.64
N SER A 63 5.08 -2.49 0.35
CA SER A 63 3.89 -1.81 -0.15
C SER A 63 2.91 -2.87 -0.61
N ILE A 64 1.73 -2.94 -0.03
CA ILE A 64 0.77 -4.01 -0.32
C ILE A 64 -0.61 -3.46 -0.65
N ASP A 65 -1.21 -3.96 -1.71
CA ASP A 65 -2.64 -3.81 -1.96
C ASP A 65 -3.31 -5.10 -1.51
N LEU A 66 -4.12 -5.01 -0.48
CA LEU A 66 -4.95 -6.12 -0.02
C LEU A 66 -6.11 -6.33 -1.00
N ASP A 67 -6.78 -7.48 -0.91
CA ASP A 67 -8.01 -7.71 -1.67
C ASP A 67 -9.15 -6.84 -1.09
N ASP A 68 -10.29 -6.80 -1.80
CA ASP A 68 -11.44 -5.98 -1.39
C ASP A 68 -11.94 -6.38 0.01
N GLY A 69 -12.33 -5.39 0.79
CA GLY A 69 -12.92 -5.59 2.10
C GLY A 69 -11.96 -6.15 3.16
N ASP A 70 -12.45 -7.04 4.00
CA ASP A 70 -11.73 -7.59 5.15
C ASP A 70 -11.08 -8.98 4.92
N VAL A 71 -11.25 -9.54 3.73
CA VAL A 71 -10.86 -10.93 3.39
C VAL A 71 -9.42 -11.27 3.76
N GLN A 72 -8.50 -10.31 3.61
CA GLN A 72 -7.07 -10.51 3.90
C GLN A 72 -6.64 -9.99 5.29
N CYS A 73 -7.55 -9.35 6.05
CA CYS A 73 -7.18 -8.66 7.29
C CYS A 73 -6.61 -9.61 8.35
N GLU A 74 -7.21 -10.78 8.56
CA GLU A 74 -6.71 -11.76 9.53
C GLU A 74 -5.31 -12.29 9.15
N ALA A 75 -5.11 -12.62 7.88
CA ALA A 75 -3.83 -13.09 7.38
C ALA A 75 -2.76 -11.99 7.52
N MET A 76 -3.11 -10.75 7.15
CA MET A 76 -2.21 -9.60 7.26
C MET A 76 -1.87 -9.29 8.72
N GLU A 77 -2.82 -9.39 9.64
CA GLU A 77 -2.56 -9.19 11.07
C GLU A 77 -1.57 -10.22 11.64
N LYS A 78 -1.67 -11.48 11.22
CA LYS A 78 -0.71 -12.53 11.59
C LYS A 78 0.70 -12.20 11.08
N ILE A 79 0.81 -11.69 9.84
CA ILE A 79 2.08 -11.26 9.25
C ILE A 79 2.66 -10.07 10.01
N ILE A 80 1.87 -9.05 10.32
CA ILE A 80 2.30 -7.88 11.08
C ILE A 80 2.86 -8.29 12.46
N LYS A 81 2.18 -9.20 13.15
CA LYS A 81 2.62 -9.73 14.46
C LYS A 81 3.90 -10.57 14.35
N ARG A 82 4.09 -11.29 13.24
CA ARG A 82 5.31 -12.08 12.99
C ARG A 82 6.52 -11.19 12.69
N PHE A 83 6.31 -10.03 12.05
CA PHE A 83 7.36 -9.10 11.63
C PHE A 83 7.11 -7.70 12.23
N PRO A 84 7.27 -7.51 13.55
CA PRO A 84 6.80 -6.31 14.26
C PRO A 84 7.58 -5.04 13.93
N ASP A 85 8.75 -5.14 13.32
CA ASP A 85 9.59 -4.00 12.92
C ASP A 85 9.59 -3.75 11.41
N LEU A 86 8.96 -4.63 10.64
CA LEU A 86 8.82 -4.51 9.21
C LEU A 86 7.83 -3.39 8.86
N ARG A 87 8.30 -2.35 8.16
CA ARG A 87 7.45 -1.23 7.72
C ARG A 87 6.56 -1.66 6.58
N ILE A 88 5.26 -1.45 6.74
CA ILE A 88 4.22 -1.86 5.80
C ILE A 88 3.33 -0.67 5.46
N ALA A 89 3.14 -0.42 4.17
CA ALA A 89 2.17 0.54 3.64
C ALA A 89 1.05 -0.22 2.92
N ILE A 90 -0.19 -0.11 3.41
CA ILE A 90 -1.38 -0.63 2.74
C ILE A 90 -1.85 0.44 1.76
N GLY A 91 -1.87 0.08 0.49
CA GLY A 91 -2.14 0.98 -0.62
C GLY A 91 -3.62 1.16 -0.95
N HIS A 92 -3.88 2.07 -1.90
CA HIS A 92 -5.20 2.34 -2.47
C HIS A 92 -6.28 2.68 -1.43
N PHE A 93 -5.86 3.29 -0.32
CA PHE A 93 -6.72 3.67 0.80
C PHE A 93 -7.68 2.53 1.20
N ALA A 94 -7.13 1.31 1.27
CA ALA A 94 -7.88 0.10 1.60
C ALA A 94 -9.11 -0.14 0.70
N MET A 95 -9.09 0.35 -0.54
CA MET A 95 -10.23 0.27 -1.47
C MET A 95 -11.53 0.82 -0.86
N VAL A 96 -11.49 2.02 -0.34
CA VAL A 96 -12.50 2.69 0.51
C VAL A 96 -13.95 2.64 -0.01
N THR A 97 -14.18 2.42 -1.29
CA THR A 97 -15.52 2.25 -1.87
C THR A 97 -16.07 0.82 -1.71
N ARG A 98 -15.33 -0.08 -1.06
CA ARG A 98 -15.74 -1.47 -0.81
C ARG A 98 -16.16 -1.66 0.64
N GLU A 99 -17.17 -2.51 0.84
CA GLU A 99 -17.57 -2.93 2.20
C GLU A 99 -16.38 -3.55 2.94
N GLY A 100 -16.25 -3.29 4.24
CA GLY A 100 -15.16 -3.82 5.05
C GLY A 100 -13.82 -3.06 4.98
N TRP A 101 -13.71 -1.99 4.20
CA TRP A 101 -12.46 -1.22 4.05
C TRP A 101 -11.87 -0.72 5.38
N LEU A 102 -12.74 -0.36 6.35
CA LEU A 102 -12.30 0.08 7.67
C LEU A 102 -11.54 -0.99 8.46
N GLU A 103 -11.78 -2.26 8.19
CA GLU A 103 -11.02 -3.35 8.83
C GLU A 103 -9.56 -3.33 8.36
N GLN A 104 -9.30 -2.99 7.09
CA GLN A 104 -7.95 -2.77 6.60
C GLN A 104 -7.32 -1.52 7.25
N ILE A 105 -8.07 -0.42 7.40
CA ILE A 105 -7.59 0.80 8.09
C ILE A 105 -7.16 0.47 9.52
N LYS A 106 -7.95 -0.33 10.24
CA LYS A 106 -7.64 -0.73 11.63
C LYS A 106 -6.30 -1.46 11.78
N LEU A 107 -5.75 -2.03 10.72
CA LEU A 107 -4.41 -2.62 10.76
C LEU A 107 -3.32 -1.57 11.03
N ALA A 108 -3.55 -0.31 10.71
CA ALA A 108 -2.61 0.77 11.00
C ALA A 108 -2.53 1.15 12.50
N LYS A 109 -3.32 0.51 13.38
CA LYS A 109 -3.11 0.58 14.85
C LYS A 109 -1.72 0.02 15.26
N TYR A 110 -1.14 -0.86 14.45
CA TYR A 110 0.20 -1.35 14.67
C TYR A 110 1.24 -0.28 14.30
N LYS A 111 2.31 -0.15 15.13
CA LYS A 111 3.31 0.95 15.04
C LYS A 111 3.97 1.05 13.65
N ASN A 112 4.15 -0.09 12.99
CA ASN A 112 4.89 -0.27 11.75
C ASN A 112 4.01 -0.30 10.48
N VAL A 113 2.69 -0.07 10.62
CA VAL A 113 1.73 -0.08 9.52
C VAL A 113 1.20 1.32 9.24
N TYR A 114 1.08 1.64 7.96
CA TYR A 114 0.61 2.93 7.43
C TYR A 114 -0.40 2.68 6.30
N ILE A 115 -1.27 3.66 6.05
CA ILE A 115 -2.24 3.63 4.96
C ILE A 115 -1.82 4.66 3.90
N GLU A 116 -1.74 4.25 2.66
CA GLU A 116 -1.34 5.10 1.54
C GLU A 116 -2.58 5.43 0.67
N SER A 117 -2.79 6.72 0.38
CA SER A 117 -4.01 7.22 -0.27
C SER A 117 -3.99 7.14 -1.80
N GLY A 118 -3.03 6.46 -2.39
CA GLY A 118 -2.95 6.31 -3.85
C GLY A 118 -4.25 5.86 -4.45
N GLY A 119 -4.72 6.60 -5.44
CA GLY A 119 -5.94 6.25 -6.15
C GLY A 119 -7.25 6.68 -5.50
N ILE A 120 -7.25 7.29 -4.31
CA ILE A 120 -8.50 7.71 -3.67
C ILE A 120 -9.35 8.62 -4.58
N THR A 121 -8.71 9.49 -5.34
CA THR A 121 -9.40 10.41 -6.27
C THR A 121 -10.04 9.69 -7.47
N TRP A 122 -9.47 8.59 -7.96
CA TRP A 122 -10.15 7.84 -9.02
C TRP A 122 -11.23 6.89 -8.46
N LEU A 123 -11.16 6.49 -7.21
CA LEU A 123 -12.24 5.76 -6.53
C LEU A 123 -13.51 6.62 -6.40
N PHE A 124 -13.36 7.94 -6.26
CA PHE A 124 -14.45 8.91 -6.18
C PHE A 124 -14.60 9.79 -7.42
N ASN A 125 -14.12 9.35 -8.58
CA ASN A 125 -14.09 10.12 -9.82
C ASN A 125 -15.45 10.47 -10.42
N SER A 126 -16.54 9.94 -9.89
CA SER A 126 -17.90 10.32 -10.23
C SER A 126 -18.34 11.64 -9.57
N GLU A 127 -17.58 12.13 -8.60
CA GLU A 127 -17.83 13.40 -7.92
C GLU A 127 -17.06 14.54 -8.59
N PHE A 128 -17.59 15.76 -8.41
CA PHE A 128 -16.85 16.97 -8.76
C PHE A 128 -15.79 17.27 -7.70
N TYR A 129 -14.66 17.87 -8.18
CA TYR A 129 -13.68 18.45 -7.25
C TYR A 129 -14.37 19.38 -6.23
N PRO A 130 -14.05 19.32 -4.92
CA PRO A 130 -12.89 18.65 -4.29
C PRO A 130 -13.13 17.22 -3.75
N TYR A 131 -14.03 16.42 -4.31
CA TYR A 131 -14.29 15.03 -3.92
C TYR A 131 -14.71 14.88 -2.45
N PRO A 132 -15.88 15.41 -2.05
CA PRO A 132 -16.28 15.47 -0.64
C PRO A 132 -16.30 14.11 0.04
N SER A 133 -16.74 13.04 -0.64
CA SER A 133 -16.74 11.70 -0.04
C SER A 133 -15.32 11.16 0.18
N ALA A 134 -14.33 11.56 -0.65
CA ALA A 134 -12.93 11.21 -0.41
C ALA A 134 -12.40 11.92 0.85
N VAL A 135 -12.77 13.19 1.05
CA VAL A 135 -12.41 13.96 2.26
C VAL A 135 -13.03 13.32 3.50
N ASP A 136 -14.32 13.00 3.46
CA ASP A 136 -15.04 12.35 4.56
C ASP A 136 -14.39 11.00 4.92
N ALA A 137 -14.03 10.19 3.93
CA ALA A 137 -13.34 8.93 4.14
C ALA A 137 -11.95 9.09 4.80
N ILE A 138 -11.18 10.13 4.42
CA ILE A 138 -9.90 10.45 5.06
C ILE A 138 -10.12 10.83 6.53
N VAL A 139 -11.12 11.66 6.83
CA VAL A 139 -11.47 12.06 8.20
C VAL A 139 -11.92 10.85 9.01
N GLU A 140 -12.74 9.97 8.43
CA GLU A 140 -13.18 8.73 9.07
C GLU A 140 -11.99 7.82 9.41
N ALA A 141 -11.11 7.55 8.45
CA ALA A 141 -9.90 6.77 8.68
C ALA A 141 -9.01 7.39 9.77
N ALA A 142 -8.82 8.72 9.72
CA ALA A 142 -8.03 9.44 10.72
C ALA A 142 -8.64 9.38 12.13
N SER A 143 -9.98 9.32 12.23
CA SER A 143 -10.65 9.12 13.53
C SER A 143 -10.36 7.75 14.15
N VAL A 144 -10.04 6.75 13.32
CA VAL A 144 -9.74 5.37 13.75
C VAL A 144 -8.27 5.19 14.12
N VAL A 145 -7.33 5.74 13.33
CA VAL A 145 -5.90 5.45 13.48
C VAL A 145 -5.00 6.68 13.65
N GLY A 146 -5.52 7.89 13.47
CA GLY A 146 -4.76 9.13 13.49
C GLY A 146 -4.20 9.53 12.13
N PHE A 147 -4.04 10.85 11.90
CA PHE A 147 -3.46 11.38 10.66
C PHE A 147 -2.01 10.98 10.43
N ASP A 148 -1.25 10.74 11.50
CA ASP A 148 0.14 10.30 11.44
C ASP A 148 0.32 8.90 10.82
N LYS A 149 -0.76 8.15 10.67
CA LYS A 149 -0.81 6.85 10.00
C LYS A 149 -1.16 6.92 8.52
N LEU A 150 -1.59 8.08 8.04
CA LEU A 150 -2.01 8.28 6.67
C LEU A 150 -0.88 8.91 5.86
N MET A 151 -0.59 8.33 4.70
CA MET A 151 0.41 8.83 3.75
C MET A 151 -0.26 9.23 2.45
N TRP A 152 0.15 10.35 1.89
CA TRP A 152 -0.30 10.74 0.56
C TRP A 152 0.36 9.87 -0.53
N GLY A 153 -0.43 9.48 -1.52
CA GLY A 153 0.01 8.84 -2.73
C GLY A 153 -0.86 9.23 -3.92
N SER A 154 -0.28 9.29 -5.11
CA SER A 154 -0.98 9.73 -6.31
C SER A 154 -1.52 8.58 -7.17
N ASP A 155 -1.00 7.38 -6.99
CA ASP A 155 -1.21 6.25 -7.94
C ASP A 155 -0.90 6.65 -9.41
N TYR A 156 0.12 7.52 -9.59
CA TYR A 156 0.57 7.91 -10.93
C TYR A 156 1.22 6.71 -11.65
N PRO A 157 0.94 6.43 -12.92
CA PRO A 157 0.16 7.26 -13.86
C PRO A 157 -1.35 6.92 -13.91
N ARG A 158 -1.84 5.96 -13.13
CA ARG A 158 -3.25 5.51 -13.15
C ARG A 158 -4.23 6.67 -12.93
N THR A 159 -3.96 7.52 -11.95
CA THR A 159 -4.76 8.70 -11.63
C THR A 159 -4.98 9.61 -12.83
N MET A 160 -3.99 9.74 -13.72
CA MET A 160 -4.08 10.58 -14.93
C MET A 160 -5.14 10.12 -15.95
N THR A 161 -5.70 8.95 -15.79
CA THR A 161 -6.82 8.48 -16.62
C THR A 161 -8.15 9.10 -16.24
N ALA A 162 -8.25 9.68 -15.05
CA ALA A 162 -9.48 10.25 -14.52
C ALA A 162 -9.36 11.75 -14.19
N ILE A 163 -8.22 12.18 -13.64
CA ILE A 163 -7.98 13.55 -13.19
C ILE A 163 -6.55 13.98 -13.49
N THR A 164 -6.23 15.28 -13.31
CA THR A 164 -4.86 15.75 -13.39
C THR A 164 -4.10 15.47 -12.09
N TYR A 165 -2.76 15.34 -12.18
CA TYR A 165 -1.90 15.18 -10.99
C TYR A 165 -2.08 16.29 -9.95
N LYS A 166 -2.38 17.53 -10.40
CA LYS A 166 -2.62 18.66 -9.48
C LYS A 166 -3.93 18.56 -8.71
N MET A 167 -4.89 17.78 -9.22
CA MET A 167 -6.18 17.58 -8.55
C MET A 167 -6.15 16.37 -7.60
N SER A 168 -5.16 15.53 -7.73
CA SER A 168 -4.90 14.42 -6.81
C SER A 168 -4.20 14.91 -5.54
#